data_a66a2f09c6de5e0bc11bfb5f30b66be5
#
_entry.id   a66a2f09c6de5e0bc11bfb5f30b66be5
#
_cell.length_a   1.000
_cell.length_b   1.000
_cell.length_c   1.000
_cell.angle_alpha   90.00
_cell.angle_beta   90.00
_cell.angle_gamma   90.00
#
_symmetry.space_group_name_H-M   'P 1'
#
loop_
_entity.id
_entity.type
_entity.pdbx_description
1 polymer ?
#
loop_
_entity_poly.entity_id
_entity_poly.type
_entity_poly.pdbx_seq_one_letter_code
_entity_poly.pdbx_strand_id
1 'polypeptide(L)'
;MNNIGKELAARRWRLPVLILIGVILSGCESLSLMPVGHMVPANKWIHLSQSGDQSGRWRTEDLFLDYKYDRYQSQLNISGVIVFAGRISGNYSIVQYFHLDAIPVDAQGKVLNMISLATAGDINTLYDGPVNFSKVLTLPPETAAIAFSYRGRAYGGHSYFDGGFMDFWEYPVY
;
A
#
# COMPACT_ATOMS: atom_id res chain seq x y z
N MET A 1 -50.57 14.95 -48.67
CA MET A 1 -49.33 14.36 -49.19
C MET A 1 -48.19 14.65 -48.23
N ASN A 2 -47.78 13.67 -47.56
CA ASN A 2 -46.54 13.22 -46.99
C ASN A 2 -45.75 14.09 -45.99
N ASN A 3 -46.11 13.89 -44.69
CA ASN A 3 -45.30 14.32 -43.55
C ASN A 3 -44.43 13.18 -42.93
N ILE A 4 -44.24 12.07 -43.66
CA ILE A 4 -43.56 10.86 -43.11
C ILE A 4 -42.01 10.98 -43.20
N GLY A 5 -41.48 11.88 -44.03
CA GLY A 5 -40.06 11.98 -44.30
C GLY A 5 -39.22 12.74 -43.20
N LYS A 6 -39.85 13.52 -42.36
CA LYS A 6 -39.15 14.36 -41.37
C LYS A 6 -38.85 13.69 -40.03
N GLU A 7 -39.65 12.70 -39.65
CA GLU A 7 -39.41 11.99 -38.36
C GLU A 7 -38.28 10.96 -38.41
N LEU A 8 -37.98 10.39 -39.58
CA LEU A 8 -36.92 9.40 -39.68
C LEU A 8 -35.50 10.02 -39.64
N ALA A 9 -35.35 11.28 -39.99
CA ALA A 9 -34.04 11.96 -39.91
C ALA A 9 -33.66 12.34 -38.47
N ALA A 10 -34.62 12.72 -37.63
CA ALA A 10 -34.36 13.07 -36.23
C ALA A 10 -34.02 11.87 -35.33
N ARG A 11 -34.44 10.66 -35.69
CA ARG A 11 -34.20 9.44 -34.95
C ARG A 11 -32.77 8.88 -35.19
N ARG A 12 -32.18 9.14 -36.32
CA ARG A 12 -30.82 8.64 -36.69
C ARG A 12 -29.69 9.38 -35.98
N TRP A 13 -29.90 10.60 -35.54
CA TRP A 13 -28.88 11.42 -34.87
C TRP A 13 -28.82 11.20 -33.33
N ARG A 14 -29.86 10.62 -32.73
CA ARG A 14 -29.89 10.35 -31.27
C ARG A 14 -29.06 9.13 -30.86
N LEU A 15 -28.90 8.16 -31.73
CA LEU A 15 -28.11 6.94 -31.44
C LEU A 15 -26.61 7.18 -31.31
N PRO A 16 -25.90 7.95 -32.17
CA PRO A 16 -24.48 8.18 -31.98
C PRO A 16 -24.13 9.04 -30.79
N VAL A 17 -25.02 9.96 -30.36
CA VAL A 17 -24.81 10.79 -29.16
C VAL A 17 -24.91 9.97 -27.88
N LEU A 18 -25.83 9.01 -27.79
CA LEU A 18 -25.94 8.10 -26.63
C LEU A 18 -24.75 7.14 -26.51
N ILE A 19 -24.18 6.68 -27.62
CA ILE A 19 -22.98 5.84 -27.63
C ILE A 19 -21.75 6.66 -27.19
N LEU A 20 -21.66 7.93 -27.59
CA LEU A 20 -20.53 8.80 -27.19
C LEU A 20 -20.55 9.11 -25.68
N ILE A 21 -21.72 9.30 -25.09
CA ILE A 21 -21.87 9.53 -23.63
C ILE A 21 -21.54 8.26 -22.83
N GLY A 22 -21.88 7.07 -23.36
CA GLY A 22 -21.55 5.80 -22.72
C GLY A 22 -20.05 5.51 -22.62
N VAL A 23 -19.26 5.97 -23.58
CA VAL A 23 -17.79 5.77 -23.60
C VAL A 23 -17.07 6.70 -22.62
N ILE A 24 -17.63 7.87 -22.31
CA ILE A 24 -17.01 8.82 -21.35
C ILE A 24 -17.22 8.37 -19.90
N LEU A 25 -18.24 7.57 -19.59
CA LEU A 25 -18.56 7.11 -18.24
C LEU A 25 -17.81 5.83 -17.82
N SER A 26 -17.16 5.12 -18.74
CA SER A 26 -16.36 3.93 -18.43
C SER A 26 -14.91 4.25 -18.04
N GLY A 27 -14.51 5.50 -17.93
CA GLY A 27 -13.16 5.96 -17.61
C GLY A 27 -12.91 6.29 -16.14
N CYS A 28 -13.67 5.75 -15.18
CA CYS A 28 -13.24 5.71 -13.78
C CYS A 28 -12.34 4.50 -13.56
N GLU A 29 -11.15 4.48 -14.19
CA GLU A 29 -10.01 3.80 -13.61
C GLU A 29 -9.76 4.52 -12.27
N SER A 30 -9.97 3.78 -11.16
CA SER A 30 -9.44 4.19 -9.87
C SER A 30 -7.96 4.45 -10.10
N LEU A 31 -7.53 5.72 -10.05
CA LEU A 31 -6.13 6.12 -9.99
C LEU A 31 -5.57 5.43 -8.75
N SER A 32 -5.09 4.21 -8.93
CA SER A 32 -4.25 3.53 -7.97
C SER A 32 -3.03 4.44 -7.85
N LEU A 33 -2.91 5.14 -6.72
CA LEU A 33 -1.75 5.95 -6.36
C LEU A 33 -0.55 5.03 -6.11
N MET A 34 -0.25 4.16 -7.09
CA MET A 34 0.98 3.39 -7.07
C MET A 34 2.14 4.34 -7.34
N PRO A 35 3.15 4.37 -6.48
CA PRO A 35 4.29 5.28 -6.60
C PRO A 35 5.27 4.86 -7.70
N VAL A 36 4.86 4.01 -8.63
CA VAL A 36 5.72 3.50 -9.71
C VAL A 36 6.33 4.66 -10.49
N GLY A 37 7.65 4.65 -10.61
CA GLY A 37 8.40 5.72 -11.27
C GLY A 37 8.88 6.83 -10.36
N HIS A 38 8.36 6.96 -9.14
CA HIS A 38 8.86 7.87 -8.11
C HIS A 38 10.22 7.39 -7.56
N MET A 39 10.87 8.23 -6.80
CA MET A 39 12.20 7.94 -6.25
C MET A 39 12.12 7.69 -4.75
N VAL A 40 12.90 6.73 -4.26
CA VAL A 40 13.11 6.47 -2.83
C VAL A 40 14.51 6.95 -2.46
N PRO A 41 14.69 7.75 -1.39
CA PRO A 41 16.00 8.17 -0.92
C PRO A 41 16.86 6.96 -0.52
N ALA A 42 18.15 7.01 -0.82
CA ALA A 42 19.07 5.89 -0.57
C ALA A 42 19.17 5.46 0.91
N ASN A 43 18.97 6.40 1.84
CA ASN A 43 18.94 6.11 3.28
C ASN A 43 17.73 5.32 3.77
N LYS A 44 16.74 5.10 2.90
CA LYS A 44 15.55 4.26 3.17
C LYS A 44 15.65 2.87 2.54
N TRP A 45 16.75 2.57 1.82
CA TRP A 45 16.90 1.29 1.12
C TRP A 45 17.38 0.20 2.06
N ILE A 46 16.83 -0.97 1.86
CA ILE A 46 17.35 -2.24 2.35
C ILE A 46 17.91 -2.96 1.14
N HIS A 47 19.24 -2.95 1.02
CA HIS A 47 19.92 -3.65 -0.07
C HIS A 47 19.69 -5.15 0.06
N LEU A 48 19.24 -5.76 -1.02
CA LEU A 48 18.98 -7.20 -1.04
C LEU A 48 20.25 -7.97 -1.35
N SER A 49 20.73 -8.74 -0.39
CA SER A 49 21.81 -9.71 -0.61
C SER A 49 21.35 -10.80 -1.58
N GLN A 50 22.30 -11.27 -2.40
CA GLN A 50 22.04 -12.32 -3.40
C GLN A 50 22.01 -13.74 -2.79
N SER A 51 22.43 -13.89 -1.54
CA SER A 51 22.53 -15.23 -0.91
C SER A 51 22.45 -15.19 0.60
N GLY A 52 21.82 -16.22 1.15
CA GLY A 52 21.73 -16.50 2.59
C GLY A 52 20.68 -15.70 3.33
N ASP A 53 20.32 -16.21 4.50
CA ASP A 53 19.37 -15.59 5.41
C ASP A 53 19.91 -14.24 5.91
N GLN A 54 19.12 -13.22 5.68
CA GLN A 54 19.40 -11.86 6.15
C GLN A 54 18.33 -11.45 7.17
N SER A 55 18.72 -10.61 8.13
CA SER A 55 17.77 -10.05 9.09
C SER A 55 18.10 -8.60 9.38
N GLY A 56 17.08 -7.85 9.78
CA GLY A 56 17.23 -6.45 10.15
C GLY A 56 16.09 -5.97 11.01
N ARG A 57 16.26 -4.73 11.48
CA ARG A 57 15.24 -3.99 12.19
C ARG A 57 15.02 -2.65 11.54
N TRP A 58 13.77 -2.39 11.14
CA TRP A 58 13.32 -1.08 10.69
C TRP A 58 12.54 -0.39 11.80
N ARG A 59 12.81 0.89 12.00
CA ARG A 59 12.20 1.69 13.06
C ARG A 59 11.62 2.97 12.51
N THR A 60 10.43 3.29 12.99
CA THR A 60 9.77 4.58 12.79
C THR A 60 9.28 5.10 14.13
N GLU A 61 8.60 6.24 14.13
CA GLU A 61 7.95 6.77 15.34
C GLU A 61 6.75 5.92 15.77
N ASP A 62 6.13 5.21 14.83
CA ASP A 62 4.87 4.50 15.03
C ASP A 62 5.04 3.01 15.29
N LEU A 63 6.11 2.39 14.74
CA LEU A 63 6.33 0.95 14.87
C LEU A 63 7.79 0.53 14.75
N PHE A 64 8.04 -0.70 15.20
CA PHE A 64 9.25 -1.47 14.97
C PHE A 64 8.90 -2.67 14.11
N LEU A 65 9.72 -2.95 13.09
CA LEU A 65 9.62 -4.13 12.27
C LEU A 65 10.94 -4.91 12.36
N ASP A 66 10.90 -6.07 13.01
CA ASP A 66 11.96 -7.06 12.94
C ASP A 66 11.65 -7.99 11.76
N TYR A 67 12.56 -8.06 10.79
CA TYR A 67 12.35 -8.84 9.59
C TYR A 67 13.52 -9.79 9.30
N LYS A 68 13.20 -10.85 8.55
CA LYS A 68 14.16 -11.80 7.96
C LYS A 68 13.78 -12.00 6.50
N TYR A 69 14.78 -12.14 5.65
CA TYR A 69 14.53 -12.51 4.26
C TYR A 69 15.62 -13.43 3.70
N ASP A 70 15.23 -14.21 2.70
CA ASP A 70 16.10 -14.97 1.82
C ASP A 70 15.69 -14.69 0.38
N ARG A 71 16.68 -14.41 -0.47
CA ARG A 71 16.47 -14.11 -1.89
C ARG A 71 17.06 -15.20 -2.76
N TYR A 72 16.22 -15.75 -3.62
CA TYR A 72 16.66 -16.66 -4.68
C TYR A 72 16.15 -16.14 -6.03
N GLN A 73 17.06 -15.63 -6.85
CA GLN A 73 16.73 -15.00 -8.15
C GLN A 73 15.71 -13.85 -7.99
N SER A 74 14.51 -14.00 -8.61
CA SER A 74 13.40 -13.05 -8.51
C SER A 74 12.47 -13.31 -7.32
N GLN A 75 12.66 -14.40 -6.59
CA GLN A 75 11.85 -14.70 -5.41
C GLN A 75 12.50 -14.14 -4.15
N LEU A 76 11.68 -13.50 -3.31
CA LEU A 76 12.04 -13.02 -1.99
C LEU A 76 11.10 -13.66 -0.98
N ASN A 77 11.63 -14.56 -0.14
CA ASN A 77 10.92 -15.02 1.05
C ASN A 77 11.16 -14.01 2.16
N ILE A 78 10.13 -13.37 2.66
CA ILE A 78 10.26 -12.37 3.73
C ILE A 78 9.25 -12.65 4.83
N SER A 79 9.71 -12.57 6.07
CA SER A 79 8.87 -12.70 7.26
C SER A 79 9.27 -11.64 8.29
N GLY A 80 8.36 -11.32 9.18
CA GLY A 80 8.65 -10.32 10.20
C GLY A 80 7.61 -10.24 11.31
N VAL A 81 7.99 -9.45 12.31
CA VAL A 81 7.21 -9.15 13.50
C VAL A 81 7.09 -7.63 13.62
N ILE A 82 5.85 -7.14 13.65
CA ILE A 82 5.52 -5.71 13.77
C ILE A 82 5.05 -5.46 15.19
N VAL A 83 5.68 -4.49 15.84
CA VAL A 83 5.32 -4.02 17.19
C VAL A 83 5.01 -2.53 17.09
N PHE A 84 3.81 -2.12 17.48
CA PHE A 84 3.45 -0.71 17.51
C PHE A 84 4.20 0.00 18.65
N ALA A 85 4.84 1.12 18.32
CA ALA A 85 5.59 1.94 19.27
C ALA A 85 4.65 2.66 20.25
N GLY A 86 5.23 3.18 21.33
CA GLY A 86 4.47 3.87 22.38
C GLY A 86 3.62 5.05 21.90
N ARG A 87 3.96 5.66 20.76
CA ARG A 87 3.12 6.68 20.13
C ARG A 87 1.74 6.13 19.75
N ILE A 88 1.66 4.87 19.31
CA ILE A 88 0.41 4.17 19.02
C ILE A 88 -0.07 3.41 20.24
N SER A 89 0.70 2.42 20.73
CA SER A 89 0.26 1.51 21.78
C SER A 89 0.09 2.17 23.15
N GLY A 90 0.74 3.31 23.39
CA GLY A 90 0.61 4.07 24.64
C GLY A 90 -0.57 5.05 24.65
N ASN A 91 -1.13 5.41 23.51
CA ASN A 91 -2.17 6.43 23.42
C ASN A 91 -3.50 5.91 22.89
N TYR A 92 -3.50 4.79 22.15
CA TYR A 92 -4.67 4.24 21.46
C TYR A 92 -4.88 2.78 21.84
N SER A 93 -6.12 2.42 22.09
CA SER A 93 -6.48 1.05 22.50
C SER A 93 -6.66 0.10 21.32
N ILE A 94 -6.99 0.62 20.12
CA ILE A 94 -7.29 -0.19 18.95
C ILE A 94 -6.62 0.39 17.72
N VAL A 95 -5.93 -0.45 16.96
CA VAL A 95 -5.55 -0.18 15.56
C VAL A 95 -6.66 -0.73 14.66
N GLN A 96 -7.46 0.16 14.11
CA GLN A 96 -8.64 -0.17 13.30
C GLN A 96 -8.26 -0.87 12.01
N TYR A 97 -7.22 -0.37 11.34
CA TYR A 97 -6.61 -1.02 10.19
C TYR A 97 -5.12 -0.70 10.13
N PHE A 98 -4.38 -1.62 9.53
CA PHE A 98 -2.96 -1.49 9.28
C PHE A 98 -2.57 -2.20 7.99
N HIS A 99 -1.74 -1.56 7.18
CA HIS A 99 -1.14 -2.13 5.98
C HIS A 99 0.35 -1.87 5.99
N LEU A 100 1.14 -2.90 5.71
CA LEU A 100 2.58 -2.82 5.48
C LEU A 100 2.87 -3.28 4.06
N ASP A 101 3.65 -2.50 3.32
CA ASP A 101 4.05 -2.77 1.96
C ASP A 101 5.57 -2.81 1.83
N ALA A 102 6.07 -3.65 0.91
CA ALA A 102 7.42 -3.57 0.36
C ALA A 102 7.39 -2.79 -0.96
N ILE A 103 8.36 -1.91 -1.14
CA ILE A 103 8.55 -1.09 -2.34
C ILE A 103 9.86 -1.52 -3.00
N PRO A 104 9.85 -2.43 -4.00
CA PRO A 104 11.02 -2.75 -4.79
C PRO A 104 11.51 -1.53 -5.58
N VAL A 105 12.82 -1.28 -5.53
CA VAL A 105 13.47 -0.19 -6.25
C VAL A 105 14.63 -0.71 -7.10
N ASP A 106 14.91 -0.03 -8.21
CA ASP A 106 16.08 -0.28 -9.06
C ASP A 106 17.37 0.29 -8.44
N ALA A 107 18.49 0.16 -9.15
CA ALA A 107 19.79 0.66 -8.72
C ALA A 107 19.88 2.20 -8.63
N GLN A 108 18.93 2.92 -9.20
CA GLN A 108 18.80 4.38 -9.13
C GLN A 108 17.81 4.82 -8.03
N GLY A 109 17.09 3.87 -7.42
CA GLY A 109 16.07 4.14 -6.40
C GLY A 109 14.68 4.41 -6.96
N LYS A 110 14.47 4.16 -8.26
CA LYS A 110 13.16 4.31 -8.87
C LYS A 110 12.25 3.16 -8.45
N VAL A 111 11.06 3.50 -8.03
CA VAL A 111 10.04 2.52 -7.63
C VAL A 111 9.59 1.69 -8.81
N LEU A 112 9.72 0.38 -8.69
CA LEU A 112 9.32 -0.61 -9.67
C LEU A 112 7.91 -1.16 -9.42
N ASN A 113 7.54 -1.30 -8.14
CA ASN A 113 6.26 -1.86 -7.72
C ASN A 113 5.99 -1.50 -6.25
N MET A 114 4.78 -1.81 -5.78
CA MET A 114 4.40 -1.83 -4.36
C MET A 114 3.69 -3.14 -4.07
N ILE A 115 4.16 -3.90 -3.09
CA ILE A 115 3.71 -5.26 -2.82
C ILE A 115 3.31 -5.37 -1.34
N SER A 116 2.06 -5.74 -1.09
CA SER A 116 1.56 -5.87 0.28
C SER A 116 2.21 -7.04 1.01
N LEU A 117 2.77 -6.76 2.19
CA LEU A 117 3.36 -7.74 3.10
C LEU A 117 2.37 -8.19 4.17
N ALA A 118 1.71 -7.25 4.81
CA ALA A 118 0.76 -7.52 5.89
C ALA A 118 -0.43 -6.59 5.82
N THR A 119 -1.58 -7.12 6.19
CA THR A 119 -2.81 -6.38 6.44
C THR A 119 -3.41 -6.90 7.72
N ALA A 120 -3.76 -6.02 8.64
CA ALA A 120 -4.40 -6.37 9.89
C ALA A 120 -5.45 -5.31 10.26
N GLY A 121 -6.43 -5.69 11.07
CA GLY A 121 -7.50 -4.80 11.52
C GLY A 121 -7.98 -5.16 12.92
N ASP A 122 -8.58 -4.18 13.58
CA ASP A 122 -9.16 -4.28 14.91
C ASP A 122 -8.20 -4.87 15.98
N ILE A 123 -6.91 -4.50 15.88
CA ILE A 123 -5.87 -4.96 16.80
C ILE A 123 -6.00 -4.20 18.11
N ASN A 124 -6.24 -4.92 19.21
CA ASN A 124 -6.17 -4.35 20.55
C ASN A 124 -4.70 -4.20 20.99
N THR A 125 -4.24 -2.97 21.14
CA THR A 125 -2.82 -2.67 21.42
C THR A 125 -2.32 -3.17 22.77
N LEU A 126 -3.24 -3.47 23.70
CA LEU A 126 -2.93 -3.96 25.05
C LEU A 126 -2.91 -5.49 25.13
N TYR A 127 -3.70 -6.19 24.29
CA TYR A 127 -3.97 -7.62 24.48
C TYR A 127 -3.55 -8.51 23.29
N ASP A 128 -3.55 -8.00 22.07
CA ASP A 128 -3.36 -8.86 20.89
C ASP A 128 -1.89 -9.17 20.55
N GLY A 129 -0.95 -8.46 21.15
CA GLY A 129 0.47 -8.67 20.89
C GLY A 129 0.91 -8.22 19.49
N PRO A 130 2.09 -8.66 19.02
CA PRO A 130 2.67 -8.22 17.76
C PRO A 130 1.98 -8.83 16.53
N VAL A 131 1.98 -8.09 15.43
CA VAL A 131 1.49 -8.59 14.13
C VAL A 131 2.61 -9.34 13.41
N ASN A 132 2.37 -10.60 13.08
CA ASN A 132 3.32 -11.44 12.38
C ASN A 132 2.93 -11.57 10.89
N PHE A 133 3.91 -11.64 10.00
CA PHE A 133 3.68 -11.96 8.59
C PHE A 133 4.76 -12.88 8.03
N SER A 134 4.40 -13.59 6.95
CA SER A 134 5.33 -14.36 6.13
C SER A 134 4.79 -14.36 4.71
N LYS A 135 5.63 -13.97 3.73
CA LYS A 135 5.26 -13.83 2.32
C LYS A 135 6.38 -14.31 1.40
N VAL A 136 5.97 -14.88 0.27
CA VAL A 136 6.84 -15.11 -0.89
C VAL A 136 6.47 -14.09 -1.94
N LEU A 137 7.43 -13.26 -2.32
CA LEU A 137 7.24 -12.18 -3.31
C LEU A 137 7.97 -12.55 -4.60
N THR A 138 7.38 -12.17 -5.73
CA THR A 138 8.09 -12.14 -7.01
C THR A 138 8.51 -10.70 -7.27
N LEU A 139 9.80 -10.46 -7.25
CA LEU A 139 10.38 -9.12 -7.49
C LEU A 139 10.58 -8.88 -8.99
N PRO A 140 10.41 -7.64 -9.46
CA PRO A 140 10.89 -7.22 -10.78
C PRO A 140 12.38 -7.56 -10.98
N PRO A 141 12.82 -7.95 -12.18
CA PRO A 141 14.21 -8.36 -12.44
C PRO A 141 15.25 -7.30 -12.05
N GLU A 142 14.92 -6.02 -12.23
CA GLU A 142 15.81 -4.89 -11.97
C GLU A 142 15.91 -4.52 -10.48
N THR A 143 15.23 -5.24 -9.59
CA THR A 143 15.20 -4.91 -8.16
C THR A 143 16.58 -5.02 -7.53
N ALA A 144 17.12 -3.88 -7.07
CA ALA A 144 18.37 -3.76 -6.34
C ALA A 144 18.15 -3.70 -4.82
N ALA A 145 17.07 -3.09 -4.38
CA ALA A 145 16.74 -2.92 -2.96
C ALA A 145 15.20 -2.91 -2.75
N ILE A 146 14.80 -2.95 -1.50
CA ILE A 146 13.41 -2.68 -1.09
C ILE A 146 13.40 -1.53 -0.08
N ALA A 147 12.30 -0.82 0.00
CA ALA A 147 11.96 0.04 1.12
C ALA A 147 10.63 -0.44 1.74
N PHE A 148 10.37 -0.05 2.97
CA PHE A 148 9.07 -0.31 3.59
C PHE A 148 8.22 0.94 3.61
N SER A 149 6.90 0.73 3.49
CA SER A 149 5.85 1.73 3.64
C SER A 149 4.75 1.16 4.50
N TYR A 150 4.10 1.97 5.29
CA TYR A 150 2.88 1.57 6.00
C TYR A 150 1.88 2.70 6.07
N ARG A 151 0.64 2.29 6.32
CA ARG A 151 -0.47 3.18 6.69
C ARG A 151 -1.39 2.47 7.67
N GLY A 152 -1.99 3.23 8.57
CA GLY A 152 -2.95 2.69 9.52
C GLY A 152 -3.77 3.78 10.17
N ARG A 153 -4.77 3.36 10.92
CA ARG A 153 -5.59 4.22 11.77
C ARG A 153 -5.73 3.58 13.13
N ALA A 154 -5.48 4.35 14.17
CA ALA A 154 -5.72 3.96 15.55
C ALA A 154 -6.84 4.83 16.15
N TYR A 155 -7.60 4.27 17.08
CA TYR A 155 -8.66 4.98 17.79
C TYR A 155 -8.83 4.49 19.22
N GLY A 156 -9.65 5.24 19.99
CA GLY A 156 -9.88 4.99 21.39
C GLY A 156 -8.70 5.41 22.24
N GLY A 157 -8.98 5.94 23.43
CA GLY A 157 -7.98 6.30 24.43
C GLY A 157 -7.95 5.27 25.56
N HIS A 158 -6.88 5.29 26.36
CA HIS A 158 -6.83 4.53 27.62
C HIS A 158 -7.69 5.17 28.72
N SER A 159 -8.27 6.34 28.46
CA SER A 159 -9.17 7.06 29.33
C SER A 159 -10.55 7.22 28.70
N TYR A 160 -11.61 7.15 29.50
CA TYR A 160 -13.01 7.29 29.10
C TYR A 160 -13.34 8.60 28.37
N PHE A 161 -12.42 9.57 28.33
CA PHE A 161 -12.62 10.92 27.82
C PHE A 161 -11.86 11.23 26.51
N ASP A 162 -10.95 10.34 26.04
CA ASP A 162 -10.09 10.59 24.90
C ASP A 162 -10.41 9.66 23.71
N GLY A 163 -11.64 9.71 23.20
CA GLY A 163 -12.10 8.94 22.04
C GLY A 163 -11.65 9.52 20.68
N GLY A 164 -10.38 9.92 20.56
CA GLY A 164 -9.81 10.40 19.31
C GLY A 164 -9.40 9.28 18.37
N PHE A 165 -9.14 9.64 17.10
CA PHE A 165 -8.47 8.76 16.15
C PHE A 165 -7.20 9.42 15.62
N MET A 166 -6.24 8.61 15.16
CA MET A 166 -5.02 9.06 14.52
C MET A 166 -4.75 8.20 13.29
N ASP A 167 -4.59 8.85 12.15
CA ASP A 167 -3.98 8.24 10.98
C ASP A 167 -2.46 8.32 11.10
N PHE A 168 -1.78 7.22 10.82
CA PHE A 168 -0.33 7.11 10.88
C PHE A 168 0.21 6.41 9.63
N TRP A 169 1.34 6.90 9.13
CA TRP A 169 1.93 6.39 7.89
C TRP A 169 3.41 6.72 7.77
N GLU A 170 4.11 5.92 7.00
CA GLU A 170 5.44 6.21 6.46
C GLU A 170 5.41 5.92 4.97
N TYR A 171 5.75 6.92 4.17
CA TYR A 171 5.78 6.80 2.73
C TYR A 171 7.11 7.36 2.21
N PRO A 172 8.09 6.49 1.89
CA PRO A 172 9.47 6.89 1.66
C PRO A 172 9.73 7.39 0.23
N VAL A 173 8.73 7.81 -0.53
CA VAL A 173 8.86 8.27 -1.92
C VAL A 173 8.62 9.78 -2.05
N TYR A 174 9.22 10.40 -3.08
CA TYR A 174 9.06 11.79 -3.46
C TYR A 174 9.03 11.96 -4.99
#